data_c770ddedcca524ba668b627410b12789
#
_entry.id   c770ddedcca524ba668b627410b12789
#
_cell.length_a   1.000
_cell.length_b   1.000
_cell.length_c   1.000
_cell.angle_alpha   90.00
_cell.angle_beta   90.00
_cell.angle_gamma   90.00
#
_symmetry.space_group_name_H-M   'P 1'
#
loop_
_entity.id
_entity.type
_entity.pdbx_description
1 polymer ?
#
loop_
_entity_poly.entity_id
_entity_poly.type
_entity_poly.pdbx_seq_one_letter_code
_entity_poly.pdbx_strand_id
1 'polypeptide(L)'
;MAHWLEQAIHRCVSVAIIATLSGCAAVALTAGGVGLSTGVSHTLGGIVYKTFAAPQAKVRRSTVAALGRMQIKIVEAKRDGNKEVITARASDREIEIEIEALTPNTTRLAVTAIKDGGLLRDSATATEIILQTEKLVGTG
;
A
#
# COMPACT_ATOMS: atom_id res chain seq x y z
N MET A 1 -7.27 -51.47 -32.93
CA MET A 1 -8.04 -50.20 -32.80
C MET A 1 -8.01 -49.60 -31.39
N ALA A 2 -7.78 -50.36 -30.34
CA ALA A 2 -7.75 -49.85 -28.96
C ALA A 2 -6.51 -48.94 -28.62
N HIS A 3 -5.39 -49.25 -29.25
CA HIS A 3 -4.13 -48.56 -28.96
C HIS A 3 -4.08 -47.05 -29.35
N TRP A 4 -4.85 -46.69 -30.37
CA TRP A 4 -4.93 -45.30 -30.85
C TRP A 4 -5.77 -44.39 -29.92
N LEU A 5 -6.78 -44.97 -29.30
CA LEU A 5 -7.64 -44.26 -28.37
C LEU A 5 -6.93 -43.94 -27.05
N GLU A 6 -6.12 -44.89 -26.53
CA GLU A 6 -5.34 -44.65 -25.31
C GLU A 6 -4.26 -43.56 -25.50
N GLN A 7 -3.57 -43.57 -26.65
CA GLN A 7 -2.58 -42.53 -26.95
C GLN A 7 -3.19 -41.13 -27.12
N ALA A 8 -4.40 -41.07 -27.70
CA ALA A 8 -5.12 -39.79 -27.84
C ALA A 8 -5.56 -39.24 -26.49
N ILE A 9 -6.05 -40.10 -25.59
CA ILE A 9 -6.47 -39.69 -24.24
C ILE A 9 -5.28 -39.21 -23.41
N HIS A 10 -4.13 -39.90 -23.44
CA HIS A 10 -2.92 -39.45 -22.70
C HIS A 10 -2.38 -38.12 -23.23
N ARG A 11 -2.42 -37.88 -24.54
CA ARG A 11 -2.01 -36.59 -25.11
C ARG A 11 -2.95 -35.43 -24.73
N CYS A 12 -4.25 -35.66 -24.73
CA CYS A 12 -5.22 -34.67 -24.31
C CYS A 12 -5.13 -34.36 -22.83
N VAL A 13 -4.93 -35.34 -21.96
CA VAL A 13 -4.76 -35.15 -20.51
C VAL A 13 -3.46 -34.40 -20.20
N SER A 14 -2.37 -34.74 -20.88
CA SER A 14 -1.09 -34.03 -20.69
C SER A 14 -1.15 -32.57 -21.12
N VAL A 15 -1.84 -32.23 -22.19
CA VAL A 15 -2.03 -30.86 -22.65
C VAL A 15 -2.95 -30.08 -21.70
N ALA A 16 -4.00 -30.72 -21.16
CA ALA A 16 -4.92 -30.08 -20.22
C ALA A 16 -4.23 -29.74 -18.88
N ILE A 17 -3.30 -30.57 -18.39
CA ILE A 17 -2.57 -30.32 -17.13
C ILE A 17 -1.58 -29.15 -17.28
N ILE A 18 -0.98 -28.96 -18.45
CA ILE A 18 -0.05 -27.86 -18.71
C ILE A 18 -0.79 -26.51 -18.80
N ALA A 19 -2.04 -26.51 -19.26
CA ALA A 19 -2.84 -25.28 -19.40
C ALA A 19 -3.31 -24.68 -18.04
N THR A 20 -3.36 -25.48 -16.97
CA THR A 20 -3.84 -25.02 -15.66
C THR A 20 -2.75 -24.39 -14.78
N LEU A 21 -1.47 -24.48 -15.14
CA LEU A 21 -0.36 -23.86 -14.39
C LEU A 21 0.01 -22.44 -14.88
N SER A 22 -0.65 -21.92 -15.90
CA SER A 22 -0.36 -20.58 -16.45
C SER A 22 -1.00 -19.42 -15.69
N GLY A 23 -1.64 -19.68 -14.56
CA GLY A 23 -2.46 -18.71 -13.83
C GLY A 23 -1.74 -17.80 -12.86
N CYS A 24 -0.43 -17.89 -12.64
CA CYS A 24 0.27 -17.12 -11.61
C CYS A 24 1.57 -16.44 -12.05
N ALA A 25 1.78 -16.17 -13.31
CA ALA A 25 3.01 -15.53 -13.78
C ALA A 25 2.76 -14.32 -14.67
N ALA A 26 1.84 -13.45 -14.28
CA ALA A 26 1.79 -12.10 -14.82
C ALA A 26 2.34 -11.10 -13.78
N VAL A 27 3.49 -11.39 -13.19
CA VAL A 27 4.37 -10.34 -12.69
C VAL A 27 5.12 -9.84 -13.91
N ALA A 28 4.54 -8.86 -14.60
CA ALA A 28 5.24 -8.12 -15.63
C ALA A 28 6.43 -7.42 -14.97
N LEU A 29 7.60 -8.01 -15.10
CA LEU A 29 8.88 -7.34 -14.97
C LEU A 29 8.97 -6.34 -16.12
N THR A 30 8.35 -5.18 -15.98
CA THR A 30 8.73 -4.02 -16.78
C THR A 30 10.04 -3.52 -16.19
N ALA A 31 11.15 -4.02 -16.74
CA ALA A 31 12.44 -3.40 -16.62
C ALA A 31 12.35 -2.02 -17.26
N GLY A 32 12.35 -0.98 -16.46
CA GLY A 32 12.37 0.39 -16.95
C GLY A 32 11.60 1.33 -16.04
N GLY A 33 12.26 1.84 -15.03
CA GLY A 33 11.96 3.12 -14.42
C GLY A 33 10.65 3.21 -13.61
N VAL A 34 10.81 3.63 -12.39
CA VAL A 34 9.78 3.98 -11.40
C VAL A 34 9.01 2.76 -10.90
N GLY A 35 9.56 2.12 -9.87
CA GLY A 35 8.86 1.12 -9.10
C GLY A 35 7.56 1.68 -8.56
N LEU A 36 6.49 1.49 -9.30
CA LEU A 36 5.15 1.50 -8.74
C LEU A 36 5.11 0.32 -7.81
N SER A 37 5.42 0.58 -6.53
CA SER A 37 5.11 -0.35 -5.49
C SER A 37 3.59 -0.50 -5.49
N THR A 38 3.08 -1.54 -6.13
CA THR A 38 1.71 -2.01 -5.94
C THR A 38 1.62 -2.56 -4.50
N GLY A 39 1.90 -1.69 -3.54
CA GLY A 39 1.72 -1.96 -2.13
C GLY A 39 0.23 -2.03 -1.89
N VAL A 40 -0.27 -3.21 -1.66
CA VAL A 40 -1.65 -3.42 -1.25
C VAL A 40 -1.85 -2.64 0.05
N SER A 41 -2.77 -1.67 0.05
CA SER A 41 -3.21 -1.04 1.28
C SER A 41 -4.11 -2.04 2.01
N HIS A 42 -3.68 -2.51 3.17
CA HIS A 42 -4.49 -3.36 4.02
C HIS A 42 -5.23 -2.50 5.04
N THR A 43 -6.51 -2.79 5.24
CA THR A 43 -7.31 -2.16 6.30
C THR A 43 -7.55 -3.19 7.39
N LEU A 44 -6.98 -2.98 8.56
CA LEU A 44 -7.22 -3.80 9.76
C LEU A 44 -7.79 -2.91 10.87
N GLY A 45 -9.00 -3.21 11.31
CA GLY A 45 -9.63 -2.47 12.41
C GLY A 45 -9.76 -0.95 12.16
N GLY A 46 -9.88 -0.51 10.89
CA GLY A 46 -9.99 0.90 10.52
C GLY A 46 -8.66 1.65 10.41
N ILE A 47 -7.52 0.96 10.54
CA ILE A 47 -6.19 1.48 10.23
C ILE A 47 -5.86 1.09 8.79
N VAL A 48 -5.41 2.04 8.00
CA VAL A 48 -5.01 1.80 6.60
C VAL A 48 -3.49 1.83 6.51
N TYR A 49 -2.89 0.80 5.91
CA TYR A 49 -1.43 0.65 5.80
C TYR A 49 -0.99 0.64 4.35
N LYS A 50 0.18 1.19 4.11
CA LYS A 50 0.90 1.01 2.84
C LYS A 50 2.41 0.97 3.09
N THR A 51 3.10 0.07 2.39
CA THR A 51 4.56 0.00 2.38
C THR A 51 5.08 0.63 1.09
N PHE A 52 6.04 1.53 1.24
CA PHE A 52 6.70 2.23 0.15
C PHE A 52 8.15 1.74 0.00
N ALA A 53 8.58 1.46 -1.21
CA ALA A 53 9.99 1.23 -1.54
C ALA A 53 10.74 2.56 -1.62
N ALA A 54 10.80 3.28 -0.50
CA ALA A 54 11.41 4.60 -0.40
C ALA A 54 11.92 4.84 1.03
N PRO A 55 12.98 5.65 1.21
CA PRO A 55 13.48 6.06 2.52
C PRO A 55 12.44 6.82 3.32
N GLN A 56 12.46 6.66 4.65
CA GLN A 56 11.54 7.33 5.58
C GLN A 56 11.45 8.83 5.35
N ALA A 57 12.59 9.49 5.12
CA ALA A 57 12.62 10.94 4.90
C ALA A 57 11.84 11.38 3.64
N LYS A 58 11.82 10.54 2.58
CA LYS A 58 11.04 10.80 1.38
C LYS A 58 9.56 10.62 1.63
N VAL A 59 9.16 9.50 2.25
CA VAL A 59 7.74 9.24 2.60
C VAL A 59 7.21 10.33 3.52
N ARG A 60 7.98 10.71 4.55
CA ARG A 60 7.63 11.81 5.47
C ARG A 60 7.35 13.13 4.74
N ARG A 61 8.27 13.56 3.87
CA ARG A 61 8.08 14.82 3.11
C ARG A 61 6.81 14.75 2.25
N SER A 62 6.59 13.64 1.59
CA SER A 62 5.41 13.44 0.75
C SER A 62 4.12 13.42 1.58
N THR A 63 4.13 12.79 2.75
CA THR A 63 2.98 12.79 3.68
C THR A 63 2.66 14.19 4.17
N VAL A 64 3.65 14.97 4.62
CA VAL A 64 3.44 16.35 5.06
C VAL A 64 2.91 17.23 3.93
N ALA A 65 3.42 17.07 2.70
CA ALA A 65 2.91 17.78 1.54
C ALA A 65 1.47 17.37 1.17
N ALA A 66 1.14 16.08 1.30
CA ALA A 66 -0.22 15.57 1.09
C ALA A 66 -1.20 16.20 2.09
N LEU A 67 -0.86 16.19 3.37
CA LEU A 67 -1.66 16.82 4.44
C LEU A 67 -1.91 18.31 4.15
N GLY A 68 -0.86 19.04 3.73
CA GLY A 68 -0.98 20.45 3.35
C GLY A 68 -1.95 20.68 2.20
N ARG A 69 -1.90 19.85 1.14
CA ARG A 69 -2.84 19.91 0.01
C ARG A 69 -4.28 19.61 0.41
N MET A 70 -4.46 18.73 1.39
CA MET A 70 -5.77 18.36 1.93
C MET A 70 -6.26 19.32 3.02
N GLN A 71 -5.51 20.41 3.33
CA GLN A 71 -5.80 21.39 4.38
C GLN A 71 -5.91 20.75 5.78
N ILE A 72 -5.19 19.67 6.00
CA ILE A 72 -5.10 18.97 7.29
C ILE A 72 -3.96 19.60 8.09
N LYS A 73 -4.26 20.09 9.30
CA LYS A 73 -3.29 20.75 10.17
C LYS A 73 -2.55 19.73 11.02
N ILE A 74 -1.22 19.74 10.96
CA ILE A 74 -0.37 18.97 11.87
C ILE A 74 -0.42 19.65 13.23
N VAL A 75 -0.71 18.88 14.27
CA VAL A 75 -0.77 19.33 15.67
C VAL A 75 0.54 19.01 16.38
N GLU A 76 1.05 17.79 16.17
CA GLU A 76 2.25 17.30 16.82
C GLU A 76 2.98 16.29 15.94
N ALA A 77 4.29 16.19 16.08
CA ALA A 77 5.10 15.13 15.50
C ALA A 77 6.13 14.65 16.53
N LYS A 78 6.10 13.37 16.84
CA LYS A 78 7.01 12.71 17.77
C LYS A 78 7.79 11.63 17.06
N ARG A 79 9.08 11.53 17.32
CA ARG A 79 9.94 10.48 16.80
C ARG A 79 10.47 9.62 17.93
N ASP A 80 10.40 8.31 17.72
CA ASP A 80 10.97 7.30 18.61
C ASP A 80 11.69 6.24 17.76
N GLY A 81 13.00 6.27 17.80
CA GLY A 81 13.86 5.39 17.01
C GLY A 81 13.59 5.48 15.50
N ASN A 82 13.14 4.37 14.90
CA ASN A 82 12.81 4.23 13.47
C ASN A 82 11.35 4.61 13.13
N LYS A 83 10.58 5.04 14.12
CA LYS A 83 9.15 5.38 13.99
C LYS A 83 8.94 6.87 14.27
N GLU A 84 8.09 7.49 13.46
CA GLU A 84 7.57 8.84 13.69
C GLU A 84 6.04 8.79 13.72
N VAL A 85 5.45 9.42 14.72
CA VAL A 85 4.00 9.56 14.86
C VAL A 85 3.65 11.03 14.67
N ILE A 86 2.78 11.30 13.70
CA ILE A 86 2.25 12.63 13.41
C ILE A 86 0.79 12.64 13.80
N THR A 87 0.42 13.53 14.71
CA THR A 87 -0.97 13.83 15.04
C THR A 87 -1.41 15.04 14.24
N ALA A 88 -2.53 14.90 13.53
CA ALA A 88 -3.08 15.95 12.70
C ALA A 88 -4.59 16.08 12.91
N ARG A 89 -5.16 17.21 12.53
CA ARG A 89 -6.58 17.50 12.69
C ARG A 89 -7.15 18.13 11.42
N ALA A 90 -8.32 17.65 11.03
CA ALA A 90 -9.13 18.21 9.94
C ALA A 90 -10.56 18.36 10.43
N SER A 91 -11.12 19.58 10.41
CA SER A 91 -12.48 19.92 10.81
C SER A 91 -13.04 19.11 12.00
N ASP A 92 -13.65 17.96 11.71
CA ASP A 92 -14.30 17.03 12.63
C ASP A 92 -13.55 15.69 12.80
N ARG A 93 -12.23 15.65 12.44
CA ARG A 93 -11.43 14.42 12.47
C ARG A 93 -10.12 14.61 13.19
N GLU A 94 -9.79 13.64 14.01
CA GLU A 94 -8.44 13.43 14.54
C GLU A 94 -7.76 12.34 13.71
N ILE A 95 -6.52 12.61 13.32
CA ILE A 95 -5.77 11.77 12.39
C ILE A 95 -4.43 11.45 13.03
N GLU A 96 -4.13 10.18 13.14
CA GLU A 96 -2.83 9.66 13.56
C GLU A 96 -2.13 8.99 12.38
N ILE A 97 -0.89 9.36 12.16
CA ILE A 97 -0.08 8.88 11.05
C ILE A 97 1.23 8.34 11.61
N GLU A 98 1.48 7.06 11.41
CA GLU A 98 2.72 6.42 11.78
C GLU A 98 3.59 6.19 10.54
N ILE A 99 4.84 6.63 10.61
CA ILE A 99 5.84 6.47 9.55
C ILE A 99 7.00 5.67 10.13
N GLU A 100 7.11 4.40 9.74
CA GLU A 100 8.12 3.49 10.28
C GLU A 100 9.10 3.03 9.19
N ALA A 101 10.39 3.23 9.42
CA ALA A 101 11.43 2.68 8.57
C ALA A 101 11.61 1.17 8.87
N LEU A 102 11.22 0.32 7.92
CA LEU A 102 11.44 -1.13 8.00
C LEU A 102 12.87 -1.49 7.60
N THR A 103 13.38 -0.79 6.60
CA THR A 103 14.78 -0.86 6.11
C THR A 103 15.22 0.55 5.69
N PRO A 104 16.49 0.79 5.36
CA PRO A 104 16.93 2.10 4.85
C PRO A 104 16.13 2.61 3.63
N ASN A 105 15.60 1.68 2.81
CA ASN A 105 14.89 1.99 1.57
C ASN A 105 13.43 1.49 1.55
N THR A 106 12.89 1.11 2.70
CA THR A 106 11.51 0.62 2.80
C THR A 106 10.84 1.23 4.01
N THR A 107 9.69 1.85 3.81
CA THR A 107 8.95 2.58 4.85
C THR A 107 7.50 2.13 4.87
N ARG A 108 6.97 1.81 6.03
CA ARG A 108 5.56 1.58 6.27
C ARG A 108 4.90 2.88 6.72
N LEU A 109 3.80 3.22 6.07
CA LEU A 109 2.90 4.30 6.47
C LEU A 109 1.61 3.67 6.96
N ALA A 110 1.19 4.01 8.17
CA ALA A 110 -0.10 3.64 8.73
C ALA A 110 -0.89 4.91 9.04
N VAL A 111 -2.17 4.96 8.69
CA VAL A 111 -3.03 6.11 8.93
C VAL A 111 -4.32 5.64 9.60
N THR A 112 -4.67 6.32 10.69
CA THR A 112 -5.94 6.18 11.39
C THR A 112 -6.63 7.53 11.40
N ALA A 113 -7.86 7.60 10.93
CA ALA A 113 -8.70 8.78 11.05
C ALA A 113 -9.95 8.44 11.87
N ILE A 114 -10.27 9.30 12.83
CA ILE A 114 -11.39 9.13 13.76
C ILE A 114 -12.23 10.40 13.72
N LYS A 115 -13.53 10.25 13.51
CA LYS A 115 -14.47 11.38 13.61
C LYS A 115 -14.66 11.81 15.05
N ASP A 116 -15.00 13.08 15.24
CA ASP A 116 -15.30 13.67 16.54
C ASP A 116 -16.23 12.77 17.37
N GLY A 117 -15.84 12.54 18.63
CA GLY A 117 -16.53 11.61 19.52
C GLY A 117 -15.89 10.22 19.64
N GLY A 118 -14.86 9.90 18.85
CA GLY A 118 -14.01 8.71 19.05
C GLY A 118 -14.61 7.36 18.65
N LEU A 119 -15.86 7.33 18.19
CA LEU A 119 -16.60 6.08 17.93
C LEU A 119 -16.54 5.61 16.48
N LEU A 120 -16.30 6.50 15.51
CA LEU A 120 -16.35 6.14 14.09
C LEU A 120 -14.99 6.34 13.43
N ARG A 121 -14.40 5.23 12.97
CA ARG A 121 -13.19 5.27 12.15
C ARG A 121 -13.55 5.65 10.72
N ASP A 122 -12.81 6.61 10.16
CA ASP A 122 -12.97 7.09 8.79
C ASP A 122 -11.84 6.55 7.90
N SER A 123 -11.98 5.30 7.49
CA SER A 123 -11.01 4.67 6.60
C SER A 123 -10.95 5.31 5.21
N ALA A 124 -11.99 6.02 4.78
CA ALA A 124 -11.96 6.75 3.52
C ALA A 124 -10.97 7.92 3.56
N THR A 125 -11.00 8.73 4.61
CA THR A 125 -10.01 9.80 4.83
C THR A 125 -8.59 9.23 4.97
N ALA A 126 -8.42 8.15 5.72
CA ALA A 126 -7.12 7.49 5.88
C ALA A 126 -6.57 6.97 4.54
N THR A 127 -7.42 6.36 3.72
CA THR A 127 -7.05 5.89 2.37
C THR A 127 -6.64 7.05 1.47
N GLU A 128 -7.39 8.15 1.47
CA GLU A 128 -7.07 9.31 0.64
C GLU A 128 -5.72 9.93 0.99
N ILE A 129 -5.37 10.03 2.29
CA ILE A 129 -4.06 10.51 2.73
C ILE A 129 -2.94 9.62 2.16
N ILE A 130 -3.10 8.30 2.20
CA ILE A 130 -2.12 7.36 1.64
C ILE A 130 -2.00 7.53 0.12
N LEU A 131 -3.11 7.64 -0.60
CA LEU A 131 -3.10 7.83 -2.06
C LEU A 131 -2.46 9.15 -2.48
N GLN A 132 -2.71 10.23 -1.77
CA GLN A 132 -2.07 11.53 -2.02
C GLN A 132 -0.57 11.47 -1.71
N THR A 133 -0.19 10.79 -0.62
CA THR A 133 1.22 10.55 -0.30
C THR A 133 1.92 9.75 -1.40
N GLU A 134 1.28 8.68 -1.89
CA GLU A 134 1.82 7.85 -2.96
C GLU A 134 2.11 8.63 -4.23
N LYS A 135 1.15 9.45 -4.69
CA LYS A 135 1.34 10.31 -5.86
C LYS A 135 2.58 11.18 -5.71
N LEU A 136 2.82 11.72 -4.51
CA LEU A 136 3.96 12.59 -4.24
C LEU A 136 5.29 11.83 -4.08
N VAL A 137 5.25 10.60 -3.57
CA VAL A 137 6.45 9.73 -3.51
C VAL A 137 6.88 9.36 -4.93
N GLY A 138 5.94 9.12 -5.85
CA GLY A 138 6.24 8.72 -7.22
C GLY A 138 6.73 9.86 -8.13
N THR A 139 6.46 11.13 -7.79
CA THR A 139 6.80 12.29 -8.63
C THR A 139 8.07 13.02 -8.21
N GLY A 140 8.74 12.62 -7.13
CA GLY A 140 9.96 13.23 -6.58
C GLY A 140 11.16 12.22 -6.52
#